data_1a5479ffb80d57065358c9798817b85e
#
_entry.id   1a5479ffb80d57065358c9798817b85e
#
_cell.length_a   1.000
_cell.length_b   1.000
_cell.length_c   1.000
_cell.angle_alpha   90.00
_cell.angle_beta   90.00
_cell.angle_gamma   90.00
#
_symmetry.space_group_name_H-M   'P 1'
#
loop_
_entity.id
_entity.type
_entity.pdbx_description
1 polymer ?
#
loop_
_entity_poly.entity_id
_entity_poly.type
_entity_poly.pdbx_seq_one_letter_code
_entity_poly.pdbx_strand_id
1 'polypeptide(L)'
;MADSGDIKITISFLKDFQDKVLRKMVDDLLKDPNVAELAQTVNSAAGKRRLLAGSEAWEPARLLIEKYEAPTTGTAPTLYNQVDAIRKQLITLNENISYVVDIAEKGEDENLKLSTELNMSQLGEIFTTTSAPPPPGGNNGGTGS
;
A
#
# COMPACT_ATOMS: atom_id res chain seq x y z
N MET A 1 37.43 14.53 3.94
CA MET A 1 36.73 13.54 3.12
C MET A 1 35.38 13.28 3.79
N ALA A 2 34.29 13.68 3.15
CA ALA A 2 32.99 13.33 3.64
C ALA A 2 32.86 11.81 3.48
N ASP A 3 32.69 11.14 4.60
CA ASP A 3 32.29 9.74 4.62
C ASP A 3 30.89 9.70 4.03
N SER A 4 30.79 9.36 2.76
CA SER A 4 29.52 9.00 2.17
C SER A 4 29.17 7.66 2.78
N GLY A 5 28.45 7.70 3.91
CA GLY A 5 27.97 6.51 4.57
C GLY A 5 27.08 5.75 3.59
N ASP A 6 27.65 4.77 2.92
CA ASP A 6 26.88 3.83 2.13
C ASP A 6 25.87 3.16 3.05
N ILE A 7 24.59 3.43 2.83
CA ILE A 7 23.51 2.77 3.56
C ILE A 7 23.49 1.33 3.07
N LYS A 8 23.98 0.43 3.90
CA LYS A 8 23.95 -1.00 3.63
C LYS A 8 22.61 -1.57 4.05
N ILE A 9 21.84 -2.01 3.10
CA ILE A 9 20.55 -2.67 3.35
C ILE A 9 20.77 -4.18 3.32
N THR A 10 20.55 -4.81 4.46
CA THR A 10 20.68 -6.27 4.62
C THR A 10 19.31 -6.94 4.66
N ILE A 11 19.28 -8.25 4.41
CA ILE A 11 18.06 -9.07 4.54
C ILE A 11 17.48 -8.96 5.95
N SER A 12 18.34 -8.99 6.97
CA SER A 12 17.90 -8.83 8.37
C SER A 12 17.23 -7.49 8.61
N PHE A 13 17.76 -6.41 8.07
CA PHE A 13 17.15 -5.09 8.14
C PHE A 13 15.77 -5.06 7.48
N LEU A 14 15.63 -5.66 6.30
CA LEU A 14 14.34 -5.70 5.60
C LEU A 14 13.28 -6.49 6.37
N LYS A 15 13.63 -7.63 6.94
CA LYS A 15 12.73 -8.42 7.79
C LYS A 15 12.29 -7.63 9.02
N ASP A 16 13.21 -6.97 9.68
CA ASP A 16 12.91 -6.11 10.83
C ASP A 16 12.01 -4.94 10.44
N PHE A 17 12.26 -4.33 9.31
CA PHE A 17 11.43 -3.25 8.78
C PHE A 17 10.00 -3.71 8.46
N GLN A 18 9.84 -4.89 7.85
CA GLN A 18 8.53 -5.48 7.61
C GLN A 18 7.75 -5.69 8.92
N ASP A 19 8.39 -6.32 9.90
CA ASP A 19 7.71 -6.72 11.13
C ASP A 19 7.44 -5.54 12.07
N LYS A 20 8.42 -4.66 12.23
CA LYS A 20 8.35 -3.57 13.22
C LYS A 20 7.72 -2.29 12.68
N VAL A 21 7.77 -2.08 11.37
CA VAL A 21 7.32 -0.83 10.74
C VAL A 21 6.09 -1.06 9.86
N LEU A 22 6.23 -1.82 8.76
CA LEU A 22 5.17 -1.92 7.77
C LEU A 22 3.90 -2.58 8.31
N ARG A 23 4.03 -3.72 8.98
CA ARG A 23 2.87 -4.40 9.59
C ARG A 23 2.18 -3.52 10.62
N LYS A 24 2.98 -2.84 11.44
CA LYS A 24 2.43 -1.91 12.42
C LYS A 24 1.69 -0.74 11.76
N MET A 25 2.24 -0.15 10.72
CA MET A 25 1.58 0.94 9.98
C MET A 25 0.25 0.50 9.36
N VAL A 26 0.19 -0.67 8.75
CA VAL A 26 -1.05 -1.23 8.19
C VAL A 26 -2.07 -1.49 9.29
N ASP A 27 -1.64 -2.08 10.41
CA ASP A 27 -2.49 -2.35 11.57
C ASP A 27 -3.02 -1.06 12.20
N ASP A 28 -2.17 -0.05 12.37
CA ASP A 28 -2.56 1.24 12.93
C ASP A 28 -3.61 1.92 12.03
N LEU A 29 -3.44 1.88 10.70
CA LEU A 29 -4.45 2.39 9.76
C LEU A 29 -5.78 1.65 9.85
N LEU A 30 -5.76 0.33 10.00
CA LEU A 30 -6.98 -0.48 10.11
C LEU A 30 -7.72 -0.28 11.43
N LYS A 31 -6.99 0.04 12.49
CA LYS A 31 -7.53 0.22 13.85
C LYS A 31 -7.82 1.67 14.20
N ASP A 32 -7.43 2.60 13.34
CA ASP A 32 -7.66 4.03 13.59
C ASP A 32 -9.16 4.33 13.61
N PRO A 33 -9.68 4.89 14.72
CA PRO A 33 -11.11 5.18 14.84
C PRO A 33 -11.60 6.22 13.82
N ASN A 34 -10.74 7.15 13.41
CA ASN A 34 -11.10 8.15 12.41
C ASN A 34 -11.23 7.54 11.02
N VAL A 35 -10.37 6.58 10.68
CA VAL A 35 -10.48 5.81 9.42
C VAL A 35 -11.73 4.95 9.43
N ALA A 36 -12.05 4.31 10.55
CA ALA A 36 -13.28 3.52 10.70
C ALA A 36 -14.52 4.41 10.58
N GLU A 37 -14.52 5.59 11.18
CA GLU A 37 -15.59 6.57 11.07
C GLU A 37 -15.75 7.08 9.63
N LEU A 38 -14.65 7.37 8.97
CA LEU A 38 -14.63 7.77 7.56
C LEU A 38 -15.20 6.67 6.66
N ALA A 39 -14.85 5.41 6.91
CA ALA A 39 -15.38 4.25 6.20
C ALA A 39 -16.91 4.13 6.35
N GLN A 40 -17.47 4.42 7.54
CA GLN A 40 -18.91 4.43 7.78
C GLN A 40 -19.62 5.54 6.99
N THR A 41 -18.96 6.65 6.73
CA THR A 41 -19.51 7.73 5.90
C THR A 41 -19.62 7.33 4.44
N VAL A 42 -18.70 6.49 3.97
CA VAL A 42 -18.62 6.06 2.55
C VAL A 42 -19.46 4.81 2.28
N ASN A 43 -19.44 3.83 3.18
CA ASN A 43 -20.15 2.56 3.04
C ASN A 43 -21.57 2.63 3.62
N SER A 44 -22.52 2.98 2.78
CA SER A 44 -23.86 3.35 3.21
C SER A 44 -24.87 2.21 3.27
N ALA A 45 -24.46 0.95 3.44
CA ALA A 45 -25.40 -0.18 3.33
C ALA A 45 -26.40 -0.30 4.50
N ALA A 46 -26.05 0.13 5.71
CA ALA A 46 -26.98 0.18 6.84
C ALA A 46 -26.45 1.14 7.93
N GLY A 47 -27.00 2.33 8.00
CA GLY A 47 -26.65 3.30 9.03
C GLY A 47 -25.46 4.18 8.67
N LYS A 48 -25.49 4.71 7.45
CA LYS A 48 -24.54 5.75 7.05
C LYS A 48 -24.49 6.85 8.09
N ARG A 49 -23.32 7.06 8.68
CA ARG A 49 -23.13 8.21 9.56
C ARG A 49 -23.09 9.48 8.71
N ARG A 50 -24.10 10.32 8.89
CA ARG A 50 -24.21 11.57 8.16
C ARG A 50 -23.52 12.72 8.90
N LEU A 51 -22.99 13.65 8.14
CA LEU A 51 -22.48 14.88 8.70
C LEU A 51 -23.62 15.67 9.36
N LEU A 52 -23.51 15.93 10.65
CA LEU A 52 -24.48 16.74 11.40
C LEU A 52 -24.13 18.23 11.28
N ALA A 53 -24.42 18.80 10.12
CA ALA A 53 -24.16 20.22 9.85
C ALA A 53 -25.35 21.14 10.20
N GLY A 54 -26.43 20.58 10.73
CA GLY A 54 -27.67 21.28 11.04
C GLY A 54 -28.88 20.73 10.28
N SER A 55 -29.98 21.50 10.26
CA SER A 55 -31.19 21.09 9.54
C SER A 55 -30.97 21.09 8.03
N GLU A 56 -31.35 20.03 7.35
CA GLU A 56 -31.31 19.94 5.87
C GLU A 56 -32.25 20.96 5.19
N ALA A 57 -33.23 21.51 5.92
CA ALA A 57 -34.04 22.63 5.44
C ALA A 57 -33.26 23.94 5.32
N TRP A 58 -32.11 24.03 5.97
CA TRP A 58 -31.22 25.17 5.85
C TRP A 58 -30.20 24.91 4.73
N GLU A 59 -30.32 25.68 3.66
CA GLU A 59 -29.55 25.44 2.44
C GLU A 59 -28.02 25.35 2.64
N PRO A 60 -27.37 26.20 3.45
CA PRO A 60 -25.93 26.05 3.70
C PRO A 60 -25.55 24.72 4.36
N ALA A 61 -26.37 24.19 5.27
CA ALA A 61 -26.13 22.88 5.87
C ALA A 61 -26.28 21.75 4.84
N ARG A 62 -27.31 21.82 4.01
CA ARG A 62 -27.54 20.86 2.93
C ARG A 62 -26.38 20.84 1.93
N LEU A 63 -25.90 22.01 1.50
CA LEU A 63 -24.76 22.11 0.57
C LEU A 63 -23.46 21.58 1.20
N LEU A 64 -23.25 21.81 2.49
CA LEU A 64 -22.08 21.28 3.21
C LEU A 64 -22.12 19.74 3.28
N ILE A 65 -23.28 19.18 3.64
CA ILE A 65 -23.49 17.73 3.68
C ILE A 65 -23.25 17.12 2.29
N GLU A 66 -23.81 17.72 1.25
CA GLU A 66 -23.65 17.26 -0.14
C GLU A 66 -22.17 17.27 -0.56
N LYS A 67 -21.44 18.35 -0.31
CA LYS A 67 -20.00 18.45 -0.62
C LYS A 67 -19.15 17.46 0.15
N TYR A 68 -19.54 17.13 1.36
CA TYR A 68 -18.80 16.17 2.19
C TYR A 68 -19.10 14.73 1.85
N GLU A 69 -20.38 14.40 1.62
CA GLU A 69 -20.86 13.02 1.48
C GLU A 69 -21.11 12.55 0.05
N ALA A 70 -20.99 13.42 -0.97
CA ALA A 70 -21.25 13.01 -2.35
C ALA A 70 -20.43 11.77 -2.75
N PRO A 71 -21.06 10.72 -3.32
CA PRO A 71 -20.45 9.39 -3.41
C PRO A 71 -19.12 9.31 -4.18
N THR A 72 -18.90 10.20 -5.12
CA THR A 72 -17.68 10.20 -5.96
C THR A 72 -16.84 11.45 -5.83
N THR A 73 -17.47 12.58 -5.53
CA THR A 73 -16.83 13.90 -5.51
C THR A 73 -16.74 14.50 -4.11
N GLY A 74 -17.37 13.87 -3.14
CA GLY A 74 -17.37 14.33 -1.75
C GLY A 74 -16.00 14.22 -1.10
N THR A 75 -15.76 15.07 -0.12
CA THR A 75 -14.50 15.08 0.63
C THR A 75 -14.27 13.76 1.36
N ALA A 76 -15.31 13.18 1.98
CA ALA A 76 -15.18 11.94 2.72
C ALA A 76 -14.82 10.73 1.83
N PRO A 77 -15.51 10.45 0.71
CA PRO A 77 -15.10 9.39 -0.20
C PRO A 77 -13.72 9.60 -0.79
N THR A 78 -13.37 10.83 -1.16
CA THR A 78 -12.05 11.15 -1.70
C THR A 78 -10.95 10.84 -0.68
N LEU A 79 -11.10 11.28 0.55
CA LEU A 79 -10.15 11.03 1.62
C LEU A 79 -10.05 9.54 1.96
N TYR A 80 -11.19 8.84 2.04
CA TYR A 80 -11.21 7.40 2.29
C TYR A 80 -10.44 6.63 1.19
N ASN A 81 -10.67 6.98 -0.08
CA ASN A 81 -9.97 6.34 -1.20
C ASN A 81 -8.46 6.60 -1.16
N GLN A 82 -8.03 7.78 -0.73
CA GLN A 82 -6.60 8.09 -0.55
C GLN A 82 -5.98 7.25 0.58
N VAL A 83 -6.65 7.13 1.71
CA VAL A 83 -6.20 6.29 2.83
C VAL A 83 -6.14 4.82 2.42
N ASP A 84 -7.15 4.32 1.71
CA ASP A 84 -7.17 2.93 1.19
C ASP A 84 -6.08 2.70 0.15
N ALA A 85 -5.79 3.68 -0.70
CA ALA A 85 -4.67 3.61 -1.64
C ALA A 85 -3.32 3.51 -0.92
N ILE A 86 -3.09 4.32 0.13
CA ILE A 86 -1.89 4.26 0.96
C ILE A 86 -1.78 2.87 1.61
N ARG A 87 -2.87 2.37 2.19
CA ARG A 87 -2.90 1.02 2.79
C ARG A 87 -2.49 -0.06 1.78
N LYS A 88 -3.05 -0.03 0.58
CA LYS A 88 -2.71 -0.95 -0.50
C LYS A 88 -1.25 -0.84 -0.91
N GLN A 89 -0.71 0.37 -1.02
CA GLN A 89 0.70 0.59 -1.32
C GLN A 89 1.63 0.01 -0.24
N LEU A 90 1.30 0.16 1.04
CA LEU A 90 2.06 -0.44 2.13
C LEU A 90 2.03 -1.97 2.09
N ILE A 91 0.90 -2.57 1.75
CA ILE A 91 0.78 -4.02 1.56
C ILE A 91 1.64 -4.47 0.40
N THR A 92 1.54 -3.82 -0.76
CA THR A 92 2.36 -4.13 -1.93
C THR A 92 3.85 -3.98 -1.63
N LEU A 93 4.25 -2.93 -0.91
CA LEU A 93 5.64 -2.76 -0.48
C LEU A 93 6.10 -3.93 0.39
N ASN A 94 5.27 -4.38 1.32
CA ASN A 94 5.57 -5.53 2.16
C ASN A 94 5.72 -6.82 1.34
N GLU A 95 4.87 -7.04 0.36
CA GLU A 95 4.94 -8.19 -0.56
C GLU A 95 6.21 -8.16 -1.41
N ASN A 96 6.57 -6.99 -1.96
CA ASN A 96 7.79 -6.80 -2.74
C ASN A 96 9.05 -7.07 -1.90
N ILE A 97 9.09 -6.61 -0.66
CA ILE A 97 10.19 -6.90 0.26
C ILE A 97 10.26 -8.41 0.52
N SER A 98 9.14 -9.07 0.78
CA SER A 98 9.10 -10.52 0.98
C SER A 98 9.64 -11.27 -0.24
N TYR A 99 9.27 -10.86 -1.44
CA TYR A 99 9.77 -11.44 -2.68
C TYR A 99 11.30 -11.30 -2.83
N VAL A 100 11.83 -10.10 -2.58
CA VAL A 100 13.28 -9.85 -2.67
C VAL A 100 14.05 -10.63 -1.62
N VAL A 101 13.53 -10.70 -0.39
CA VAL A 101 14.12 -11.51 0.69
C VAL A 101 14.13 -12.99 0.32
N ASP A 102 13.04 -13.52 -0.24
CA ASP A 102 12.93 -14.93 -0.66
C ASP A 102 13.92 -15.28 -1.77
N ILE A 103 14.08 -14.40 -2.78
CA ILE A 103 15.08 -14.60 -3.84
C ILE A 103 16.49 -14.57 -3.25
N ALA A 104 16.80 -13.63 -2.40
CA ALA A 104 18.13 -13.52 -1.81
C ALA A 104 18.45 -14.70 -0.88
N GLU A 105 17.48 -15.25 -0.18
CA GLU A 105 17.65 -16.43 0.66
C GLU A 105 17.79 -17.74 -0.15
N LYS A 106 17.14 -17.84 -1.29
CA LYS A 106 17.22 -19.04 -2.17
C LYS A 106 18.43 -19.04 -3.09
N GLY A 107 18.96 -17.86 -3.38
CA GLY A 107 20.05 -17.68 -4.36
C GLY A 107 21.45 -17.94 -3.84
N GLU A 108 21.66 -18.08 -2.52
CA GLU A 108 22.99 -18.13 -1.95
C GLU A 108 23.18 -19.22 -0.88
N ASP A 109 24.45 -19.60 -0.66
CA ASP A 109 24.87 -20.58 0.35
C ASP A 109 24.33 -20.20 1.76
N GLU A 110 23.90 -21.22 2.48
CA GLU A 110 23.20 -21.10 3.77
C GLU A 110 23.92 -20.27 4.85
N ASN A 111 25.20 -20.04 4.71
CA ASN A 111 26.02 -19.34 5.71
C ASN A 111 26.07 -17.80 5.52
N LEU A 112 25.58 -17.26 4.41
CA LEU A 112 25.63 -15.82 4.08
C LEU A 112 24.27 -15.10 4.21
N LYS A 113 23.21 -15.82 4.47
CA LYS A 113 21.82 -15.42 4.29
C LYS A 113 21.32 -14.20 5.07
N LEU A 114 21.85 -13.93 6.25
CA LEU A 114 21.30 -12.85 7.09
C LEU A 114 22.07 -11.54 7.02
N SER A 115 23.28 -11.57 6.52
CA SER A 115 24.14 -10.39 6.40
C SER A 115 24.41 -9.98 4.94
N THR A 116 23.81 -10.67 3.97
CA THR A 116 24.01 -10.36 2.56
C THR A 116 23.41 -8.99 2.21
N GLU A 117 24.23 -8.14 1.65
CA GLU A 117 23.83 -6.84 1.14
C GLU A 117 23.03 -7.03 -0.16
N LEU A 118 21.91 -6.38 -0.25
CA LEU A 118 21.10 -6.36 -1.47
C LEU A 118 21.79 -5.48 -2.52
N ASN A 119 21.82 -5.95 -3.76
CA ASN A 119 22.29 -5.14 -4.86
C ASN A 119 21.22 -4.11 -5.30
N MET A 120 21.64 -3.10 -6.04
CA MET A 120 20.75 -2.02 -6.49
C MET A 120 19.58 -2.50 -7.35
N SER A 121 19.74 -3.60 -8.07
CA SER A 121 18.65 -4.18 -8.87
C SER A 121 17.55 -4.77 -7.97
N GLN A 122 17.95 -5.52 -6.95
CA GLN A 122 17.02 -6.10 -5.97
C GLN A 122 16.30 -5.00 -5.16
N LEU A 123 17.00 -3.94 -4.81
CA LEU A 123 16.37 -2.77 -4.17
C LEU A 123 15.38 -2.08 -5.10
N GLY A 124 15.71 -1.98 -6.39
CA GLY A 124 14.81 -1.42 -7.39
C GLY A 124 13.47 -2.18 -7.48
N GLU A 125 13.49 -3.51 -7.37
CA GLU A 125 12.28 -4.34 -7.41
C GLU A 125 11.32 -4.07 -6.24
N ILE A 126 11.84 -3.69 -5.08
CA ILE A 126 11.00 -3.33 -3.92
C ILE A 126 10.11 -2.11 -4.22
N PHE A 127 10.63 -1.16 -4.97
CA PHE A 127 9.96 0.10 -5.26
C PHE A 127 9.20 0.14 -6.59
N THR A 128 9.31 -0.91 -7.41
CA THR A 128 8.46 -1.02 -8.59
C THR A 128 7.02 -1.27 -8.16
N THR A 129 6.26 -0.20 -8.13
CA THR A 129 4.81 -0.30 -8.05
C THR A 129 4.32 -0.79 -9.39
N THR A 130 4.40 -2.04 -9.69
CA THR A 130 3.55 -2.51 -10.74
C THR A 130 3.76 -3.87 -11.21
N SER A 131 2.67 -4.32 -11.56
CA SER A 131 2.44 -5.18 -12.72
C SER A 131 2.86 -6.59 -12.46
N ALA A 132 1.82 -7.36 -12.34
CA ALA A 132 1.86 -8.76 -12.66
C ALA A 132 2.93 -9.03 -13.75
N PRO A 133 3.76 -10.04 -13.57
CA PRO A 133 4.67 -10.47 -14.64
C PRO A 133 3.85 -10.65 -15.92
N PRO A 134 4.37 -10.25 -17.07
CA PRO A 134 3.68 -10.47 -18.33
C PRO A 134 3.37 -11.97 -18.44
N PRO A 135 2.18 -12.33 -18.91
CA PRO A 135 1.83 -13.73 -19.07
C PRO A 135 2.91 -14.39 -19.95
N PRO A 136 3.34 -15.61 -19.64
CA PRO A 136 4.31 -16.31 -20.45
C PRO A 136 3.81 -16.32 -21.88
N GLY A 137 4.61 -15.73 -22.76
CA GLY A 137 4.27 -15.55 -24.15
C GLY A 137 3.88 -16.87 -24.77
N GLY A 138 2.63 -16.97 -25.21
CA GLY A 138 2.16 -18.08 -25.99
C GLY A 138 3.01 -18.20 -27.25
N ASN A 139 3.76 -19.27 -27.33
CA ASN A 139 4.56 -19.62 -28.50
C ASN A 139 3.60 -20.02 -29.61
N ASN A 140 3.13 -19.07 -30.40
CA ASN A 140 2.42 -19.35 -31.63
C ASN A 140 3.44 -19.81 -32.66
N GLY A 141 3.70 -21.12 -32.70
CA GLY A 141 4.32 -21.78 -33.79
C GLY A 141 3.42 -21.67 -35.04
N GLY A 142 3.68 -20.69 -35.88
CA GLY A 142 3.13 -20.61 -37.22
C GLY A 142 3.83 -21.65 -38.11
N THR A 143 3.19 -22.78 -38.37
CA THR A 143 3.54 -23.63 -39.47
C THR A 143 3.01 -23.04 -40.76
N GLY A 144 3.88 -22.44 -41.54
CA GLY A 144 3.61 -22.12 -42.93
C GLY A 144 3.79 -23.35 -43.80
N SER A 145 2.81 -23.64 -44.58
CA SER A 145 2.92 -24.48 -45.81
C SER A 145 2.91 -23.55 -46.98
#